data_545b8efaf313225bd4f1312686e379bb
#
_entry.id   545b8efaf313225bd4f1312686e379bb
#
_cell.length_a   1.000
_cell.length_b   1.000
_cell.length_c   1.000
_cell.angle_alpha   90.00
_cell.angle_beta   90.00
_cell.angle_gamma   90.00
#
_symmetry.space_group_name_H-M   'P 1'
#
loop_
_entity.id
_entity.type
_entity.pdbx_description
1 polymer ?
#
loop_
_entity_poly.entity_id
_entity_poly.type
_entity_poly.pdbx_seq_one_letter_code
_entity_poly.pdbx_strand_id
1 'polypeptide(L)'
;MSERPLRVAVTGTPGTGKSTATGLLADEYEVIHLNDLIKSDEKFWTTRDPERGSLVADIEAVTAHLGDWSGILDSHLSHLFTVDRVVVLRCAPGVLEDRLRERGESREKAAENAEAEALDVVLSEAVAEHGLDRVYEVDATGMTPEAVAGAIADVVEGRRPPSAGTVDFTDYL
;
A
#
# COMPACT_ATOMS: atom_id res chain seq x y z
N MET A 1 -11.15 -16.61 25.09
CA MET A 1 -11.56 -15.59 24.11
C MET A 1 -10.75 -15.78 22.86
N SER A 2 -11.37 -16.16 21.77
CA SER A 2 -10.65 -16.30 20.52
C SER A 2 -10.51 -14.93 19.87
N GLU A 3 -9.28 -14.46 19.79
CA GLU A 3 -9.02 -13.23 19.08
C GLU A 3 -9.11 -13.49 17.59
N ARG A 4 -9.73 -12.55 16.88
CA ARG A 4 -9.74 -12.58 15.43
C ARG A 4 -8.30 -12.49 14.92
N PRO A 5 -7.89 -13.29 13.91
CA PRO A 5 -6.57 -13.14 13.30
C PRO A 5 -6.33 -11.71 12.81
N LEU A 6 -5.12 -11.22 13.02
CA LEU A 6 -4.75 -9.85 12.67
C LEU A 6 -4.74 -9.63 11.17
N ARG A 7 -5.29 -8.51 10.74
CA ARG A 7 -5.28 -8.04 9.36
C ARG A 7 -4.48 -6.77 9.25
N VAL A 8 -3.47 -6.77 8.40
CA VAL A 8 -2.59 -5.61 8.18
C VAL A 8 -2.58 -5.26 6.71
N ALA A 9 -2.90 -4.01 6.39
CA ALA A 9 -2.75 -3.49 5.04
C ALA A 9 -1.35 -2.91 4.89
N VAL A 10 -0.68 -3.22 3.79
CA VAL A 10 0.55 -2.54 3.38
C VAL A 10 0.20 -1.77 2.11
N THR A 11 0.12 -0.45 2.25
CA THR A 11 -0.30 0.45 1.20
C THR A 11 0.78 1.49 0.89
N GLY A 12 0.53 2.34 -0.07
CA GLY A 12 1.45 3.37 -0.52
C GLY A 12 1.27 3.63 -2.00
N THR A 13 1.75 4.76 -2.46
CA THR A 13 1.75 5.10 -3.89
C THR A 13 2.43 4.00 -4.71
N PRO A 14 1.98 3.70 -5.94
CA PRO A 14 2.68 2.74 -6.79
C PRO A 14 4.18 3.05 -6.91
N GLY A 15 5.01 2.02 -6.83
CA GLY A 15 6.47 2.16 -6.91
C GLY A 15 7.19 2.29 -5.57
N THR A 16 6.48 2.27 -4.45
CA THR A 16 7.09 2.39 -3.11
C THR A 16 7.75 1.11 -2.61
N GLY A 17 7.61 -0.01 -3.32
CA GLY A 17 8.26 -1.27 -2.97
C GLY A 17 7.44 -2.24 -2.15
N LYS A 18 6.11 -2.09 -2.14
CA LYS A 18 5.20 -2.92 -1.35
C LYS A 18 5.35 -4.41 -1.62
N SER A 19 5.20 -4.81 -2.88
CA SER A 19 5.20 -6.24 -3.25
C SER A 19 6.55 -6.90 -3.01
N THR A 20 7.64 -6.19 -3.24
CA THR A 20 8.98 -6.72 -3.00
C THR A 20 9.20 -6.99 -1.51
N ALA A 21 8.84 -6.03 -0.66
CA ALA A 21 9.01 -6.17 0.78
C ALA A 21 8.08 -7.23 1.37
N THR A 22 6.79 -7.21 0.99
CA THR A 22 5.82 -8.19 1.51
C THR A 22 6.12 -9.60 1.03
N GLY A 23 6.66 -9.74 -0.18
CA GLY A 23 7.09 -11.03 -0.70
C GLY A 23 8.15 -11.71 0.18
N LEU A 24 9.01 -10.92 0.84
CA LEU A 24 10.01 -11.44 1.77
C LEU A 24 9.39 -11.97 3.07
N LEU A 25 8.14 -11.63 3.35
CA LEU A 25 7.43 -12.06 4.56
C LEU A 25 6.50 -13.26 4.31
N ALA A 26 6.44 -13.76 3.08
CA ALA A 26 5.49 -14.81 2.70
C ALA A 26 5.73 -16.15 3.41
N ASP A 27 6.95 -16.40 3.92
CA ASP A 27 7.26 -17.60 4.69
C ASP A 27 6.77 -17.52 6.14
N GLU A 28 6.57 -16.31 6.65
CA GLU A 28 6.18 -16.08 8.05
C GLU A 28 4.71 -15.68 8.19
N TYR A 29 4.15 -15.02 7.18
CA TYR A 29 2.78 -14.52 7.19
C TYR A 29 2.08 -14.85 5.89
N GLU A 30 0.76 -14.98 5.95
CA GLU A 30 -0.04 -15.06 4.73
C GLU A 30 -0.04 -13.68 4.06
N VAL A 31 0.37 -13.63 2.79
CA VAL A 31 0.45 -12.37 2.02
C VAL A 31 -0.47 -12.47 0.82
N ILE A 32 -1.39 -11.52 0.71
CA ILE A 32 -2.32 -11.40 -0.41
C ILE A 32 -1.88 -10.21 -1.26
N HIS A 33 -1.44 -10.49 -2.49
CA HIS A 33 -1.12 -9.47 -3.47
C HIS A 33 -2.41 -9.07 -4.21
N LEU A 34 -3.07 -8.06 -3.69
CA LEU A 34 -4.41 -7.66 -4.13
C LEU A 34 -4.48 -7.27 -5.60
N ASN A 35 -3.45 -6.61 -6.12
CA ASN A 35 -3.43 -6.19 -7.53
C ASN A 35 -3.48 -7.40 -8.47
N ASP A 36 -2.80 -8.49 -8.13
CA ASP A 36 -2.83 -9.72 -8.92
C ASP A 36 -4.22 -10.34 -8.89
N LEU A 37 -4.87 -10.33 -7.72
CA LEU A 37 -6.23 -10.81 -7.57
C LEU A 37 -7.21 -10.00 -8.43
N ILE A 38 -7.13 -8.68 -8.36
CA ILE A 38 -8.02 -7.79 -9.11
C ILE A 38 -7.87 -8.00 -10.62
N LYS A 39 -6.65 -8.16 -11.10
CA LYS A 39 -6.38 -8.39 -12.53
C LYS A 39 -6.82 -9.77 -13.00
N SER A 40 -7.01 -10.73 -12.10
CA SER A 40 -7.29 -12.13 -12.45
C SER A 40 -8.71 -12.36 -12.98
N ASP A 41 -9.66 -11.50 -12.67
CA ASP A 41 -11.07 -11.69 -13.02
C ASP A 41 -11.81 -10.35 -13.13
N GLU A 42 -12.63 -10.21 -14.15
CA GLU A 42 -13.42 -9.01 -14.43
C GLU A 42 -14.41 -8.66 -13.30
N LYS A 43 -14.81 -9.65 -12.50
CA LYS A 43 -15.75 -9.39 -11.38
C LYS A 43 -15.15 -8.51 -10.29
N PHE A 44 -13.82 -8.33 -10.27
CA PHE A 44 -13.13 -7.53 -9.26
C PHE A 44 -12.90 -6.07 -9.67
N TRP A 45 -13.32 -5.69 -10.87
CA TRP A 45 -13.21 -4.30 -11.29
C TRP A 45 -14.46 -3.87 -12.06
N THR A 46 -14.83 -2.59 -11.89
CA THR A 46 -16.09 -2.07 -12.45
C THR A 46 -15.93 -1.51 -13.85
N THR A 47 -14.78 -0.89 -14.13
CA THR A 47 -14.51 -0.27 -15.42
C THR A 47 -13.01 -0.04 -15.59
N ARG A 48 -12.60 0.21 -16.82
CA ARG A 48 -11.23 0.63 -17.13
C ARG A 48 -11.25 2.15 -17.32
N ASP A 49 -10.35 2.86 -16.66
CA ASP A 49 -10.19 4.29 -16.81
C ASP A 49 -9.72 4.58 -18.26
N PRO A 50 -10.50 5.29 -19.09
CA PRO A 50 -10.13 5.51 -20.50
C PRO A 50 -8.90 6.41 -20.67
N GLU A 51 -8.62 7.28 -19.70
CA GLU A 51 -7.46 8.17 -19.76
C GLU A 51 -6.18 7.50 -19.30
N ARG A 52 -6.26 6.65 -18.27
CA ARG A 52 -5.11 6.02 -17.60
C ARG A 52 -4.90 4.56 -17.98
N GLY A 53 -5.89 3.93 -18.57
CA GLY A 53 -5.87 2.50 -18.86
C GLY A 53 -5.87 1.62 -17.62
N SER A 54 -6.07 2.21 -16.43
CA SER A 54 -6.10 1.51 -15.15
C SER A 54 -7.46 0.89 -14.89
N LEU A 55 -7.50 -0.21 -14.13
CA LEU A 55 -8.73 -0.81 -13.69
C LEU A 55 -9.24 -0.08 -12.43
N VAL A 56 -10.57 0.15 -12.39
CA VAL A 56 -11.22 0.68 -11.18
C VAL A 56 -11.75 -0.51 -10.39
N ALA A 57 -11.16 -0.74 -9.22
CA ALA A 57 -11.49 -1.90 -8.40
C ALA A 57 -12.90 -1.82 -7.82
N ASP A 58 -13.59 -2.97 -7.79
CA ASP A 58 -14.85 -3.14 -7.07
C ASP A 58 -14.53 -3.64 -5.66
N ILE A 59 -14.44 -2.71 -4.72
CA ILE A 59 -14.04 -3.01 -3.34
C ILE A 59 -15.01 -3.99 -2.68
N GLU A 60 -16.30 -3.85 -2.92
CA GLU A 60 -17.30 -4.76 -2.33
C GLU A 60 -17.16 -6.19 -2.83
N ALA A 61 -16.94 -6.36 -4.14
CA ALA A 61 -16.76 -7.67 -4.74
C ALA A 61 -15.49 -8.34 -4.22
N VAL A 62 -14.40 -7.60 -4.11
CA VAL A 62 -13.13 -8.11 -3.58
C VAL A 62 -13.28 -8.49 -2.11
N THR A 63 -13.94 -7.64 -1.32
CA THR A 63 -14.18 -7.91 0.11
C THR A 63 -14.96 -9.21 0.29
N ALA A 64 -16.01 -9.40 -0.51
CA ALA A 64 -16.82 -10.62 -0.45
C ALA A 64 -16.00 -11.86 -0.82
N HIS A 65 -15.13 -11.75 -1.82
CA HIS A 65 -14.27 -12.84 -2.25
C HIS A 65 -13.24 -13.23 -1.17
N LEU A 66 -12.64 -12.23 -0.51
CA LEU A 66 -11.62 -12.48 0.52
C LEU A 66 -12.21 -13.16 1.77
N GLY A 67 -13.46 -12.87 2.12
CA GLY A 67 -14.13 -13.47 3.27
C GLY A 67 -13.36 -13.26 4.57
N ASP A 68 -13.10 -14.33 5.30
CA ASP A 68 -12.37 -14.31 6.58
C ASP A 68 -10.87 -14.49 6.38
N TRP A 69 -10.26 -13.52 5.72
CA TRP A 69 -8.81 -13.53 5.51
C TRP A 69 -8.07 -13.00 6.74
N SER A 70 -6.78 -13.34 6.83
CA SER A 70 -5.86 -12.78 7.83
C SER A 70 -4.48 -12.61 7.20
N GLY A 71 -3.59 -11.91 7.89
CA GLY A 71 -2.23 -11.67 7.42
C GLY A 71 -2.07 -10.30 6.79
N ILE A 72 -1.37 -10.24 5.69
CA ILE A 72 -0.97 -8.98 5.03
C ILE A 72 -1.68 -8.84 3.69
N LEU A 73 -2.33 -7.70 3.50
CA LEU A 73 -2.97 -7.32 2.24
C LEU A 73 -2.12 -6.24 1.57
N ASP A 74 -1.49 -6.56 0.45
CA ASP A 74 -0.56 -5.70 -0.26
C ASP A 74 -1.23 -5.07 -1.48
N SER A 75 -1.38 -3.76 -1.48
CA SER A 75 -1.87 -2.98 -2.63
C SER A 75 -1.86 -1.50 -2.31
N HIS A 76 -1.74 -0.67 -3.33
CA HIS A 76 -1.98 0.77 -3.19
C HIS A 76 -3.44 1.10 -2.81
N LEU A 77 -4.33 0.11 -2.81
CA LEU A 77 -5.74 0.22 -2.43
C LEU A 77 -6.05 -0.47 -1.10
N SER A 78 -5.08 -1.14 -0.48
CA SER A 78 -5.34 -2.01 0.67
C SER A 78 -5.88 -1.26 1.89
N HIS A 79 -5.59 0.04 2.02
CA HIS A 79 -6.11 0.88 3.09
C HIS A 79 -7.61 1.15 2.97
N LEU A 80 -8.23 0.81 1.85
CA LEU A 80 -9.68 0.96 1.65
C LEU A 80 -10.47 -0.23 2.22
N PHE A 81 -9.78 -1.25 2.70
CA PHE A 81 -10.40 -2.45 3.29
C PHE A 81 -10.41 -2.36 4.81
N THR A 82 -11.29 -3.14 5.43
CA THR A 82 -11.37 -3.22 6.90
C THR A 82 -10.19 -4.03 7.43
N VAL A 83 -9.26 -3.35 8.08
CA VAL A 83 -8.05 -3.95 8.64
C VAL A 83 -7.79 -3.41 10.05
N ASP A 84 -6.89 -4.07 10.78
CA ASP A 84 -6.55 -3.67 12.15
C ASP A 84 -5.44 -2.63 12.19
N ARG A 85 -4.49 -2.72 11.25
CA ARG A 85 -3.35 -1.81 11.16
C ARG A 85 -3.04 -1.53 9.70
N VAL A 86 -2.57 -0.31 9.41
CA VAL A 86 -2.21 0.11 8.06
C VAL A 86 -0.77 0.60 8.05
N VAL A 87 0.07 -0.06 7.28
CA VAL A 87 1.43 0.42 7.01
C VAL A 87 1.40 1.23 5.71
N VAL A 88 1.78 2.49 5.78
CA VAL A 88 1.89 3.35 4.60
C VAL A 88 3.37 3.51 4.25
N LEU A 89 3.78 2.88 3.16
CA LEU A 89 5.15 3.04 2.67
C LEU A 89 5.27 4.36 1.93
N ARG A 90 6.29 5.14 2.30
CA ARG A 90 6.57 6.42 1.70
C ARG A 90 7.87 6.34 0.91
N CYS A 91 7.97 7.14 -0.14
CA CYS A 91 9.18 7.22 -0.94
C CYS A 91 9.34 8.63 -1.49
N ALA A 92 10.55 9.17 -1.49
CA ALA A 92 10.82 10.50 -2.05
C ALA A 92 10.29 10.56 -3.48
N PRO A 93 9.48 11.59 -3.82
CA PRO A 93 8.79 11.63 -5.11
C PRO A 93 9.70 11.54 -6.33
N GLY A 94 10.88 12.16 -6.29
CA GLY A 94 11.85 12.08 -7.40
C GLY A 94 12.37 10.65 -7.61
N VAL A 95 12.63 9.93 -6.52
CA VAL A 95 13.04 8.53 -6.57
C VAL A 95 11.91 7.67 -7.11
N LEU A 96 10.70 7.93 -6.65
CA LEU A 96 9.50 7.22 -7.09
C LEU A 96 9.26 7.40 -8.59
N GLU A 97 9.37 8.63 -9.08
CA GLU A 97 9.22 8.93 -10.50
C GLU A 97 10.22 8.14 -11.35
N ASP A 98 11.49 8.11 -10.95
CA ASP A 98 12.53 7.36 -11.65
C ASP A 98 12.24 5.87 -11.68
N ARG A 99 11.83 5.29 -10.55
CA ARG A 99 11.46 3.87 -10.46
C ARG A 99 10.30 3.51 -11.38
N LEU A 100 9.28 4.35 -11.43
CA LEU A 100 8.11 4.12 -12.27
C LEU A 100 8.48 4.19 -13.76
N ARG A 101 9.31 5.12 -14.14
CA ARG A 101 9.81 5.23 -15.53
C ARG A 101 10.66 4.03 -15.93
N GLU A 102 11.51 3.55 -15.03
CA GLU A 102 12.31 2.34 -15.25
C GLU A 102 11.42 1.09 -15.45
N ARG A 103 10.25 1.08 -14.85
CA ARG A 103 9.26 0.01 -14.99
C ARG A 103 8.44 0.12 -16.28
N GLY A 104 8.67 1.15 -17.08
CA GLY A 104 7.96 1.35 -18.34
C GLY A 104 6.73 2.24 -18.26
N GLU A 105 6.48 2.90 -17.12
CA GLU A 105 5.39 3.86 -17.01
C GLU A 105 5.68 5.10 -17.84
N SER A 106 4.61 5.72 -18.37
CA SER A 106 4.75 6.98 -19.10
C SER A 106 5.25 8.09 -18.19
N ARG A 107 5.86 9.13 -18.78
CA ARG A 107 6.32 10.30 -18.04
C ARG A 107 5.18 10.94 -17.26
N GLU A 108 4.02 11.10 -17.89
CA GLU A 108 2.85 11.71 -17.29
C GLU A 108 2.35 10.92 -16.08
N LYS A 109 2.28 9.60 -16.21
CA LYS A 109 1.80 8.73 -15.14
C LYS A 109 2.80 8.68 -13.98
N ALA A 110 4.09 8.61 -14.27
CA ALA A 110 5.14 8.66 -13.25
C ALA A 110 5.11 9.98 -12.49
N ALA A 111 4.98 11.11 -13.18
CA ALA A 111 4.89 12.44 -12.56
C ALA A 111 3.61 12.59 -11.71
N GLU A 112 2.49 12.07 -12.19
CA GLU A 112 1.22 12.07 -11.45
C GLU A 112 1.33 11.33 -10.11
N ASN A 113 1.94 10.15 -10.13
CA ASN A 113 2.14 9.37 -8.91
C ASN A 113 3.12 10.06 -7.96
N ALA A 114 4.19 10.66 -8.48
CA ALA A 114 5.16 11.40 -7.67
C ALA A 114 4.50 12.62 -7.00
N GLU A 115 3.66 13.34 -7.73
CA GLU A 115 2.91 14.47 -7.17
C GLU A 115 1.94 14.01 -6.08
N ALA A 116 1.23 12.92 -6.32
CA ALA A 116 0.31 12.34 -5.32
C ALA A 116 1.07 11.96 -4.05
N GLU A 117 2.27 11.42 -4.18
CA GLU A 117 3.11 11.09 -3.03
C GLU A 117 3.53 12.35 -2.28
N ALA A 118 3.93 13.40 -3.00
CA ALA A 118 4.31 14.68 -2.39
C ALA A 118 3.14 15.33 -1.64
N LEU A 119 1.90 15.10 -2.10
CA LEU A 119 0.68 15.63 -1.50
C LEU A 119 0.09 14.71 -0.42
N ASP A 120 0.77 13.64 -0.04
CA ASP A 120 0.32 12.68 0.99
C ASP A 120 -1.05 12.05 0.70
N VAL A 121 -1.36 11.80 -0.57
CA VAL A 121 -2.71 11.32 -0.95
C VAL A 121 -3.06 10.01 -0.27
N VAL A 122 -2.22 8.99 -0.38
CA VAL A 122 -2.49 7.67 0.22
C VAL A 122 -2.50 7.76 1.74
N LEU A 123 -1.55 8.49 2.32
CA LEU A 123 -1.50 8.69 3.77
C LEU A 123 -2.78 9.33 4.28
N SER A 124 -3.25 10.38 3.62
CA SER A 124 -4.47 11.09 4.00
C SER A 124 -5.70 10.19 3.92
N GLU A 125 -5.80 9.38 2.87
CA GLU A 125 -6.88 8.40 2.73
C GLU A 125 -6.84 7.36 3.85
N ALA A 126 -5.66 6.85 4.16
CA ALA A 126 -5.49 5.84 5.22
C ALA A 126 -5.91 6.39 6.58
N VAL A 127 -5.50 7.61 6.91
CA VAL A 127 -5.87 8.27 8.17
C VAL A 127 -7.37 8.54 8.21
N ALA A 128 -7.97 8.98 7.11
CA ALA A 128 -9.42 9.22 7.03
C ALA A 128 -10.22 7.93 7.28
N GLU A 129 -9.75 6.80 6.75
CA GLU A 129 -10.45 5.51 6.89
C GLU A 129 -10.25 4.85 8.26
N HIS A 130 -9.05 4.94 8.82
CA HIS A 130 -8.66 4.12 9.98
C HIS A 130 -8.34 4.92 11.24
N GLY A 131 -8.07 6.21 11.12
CA GLY A 131 -7.66 7.05 12.24
C GLY A 131 -6.16 6.95 12.52
N LEU A 132 -5.63 7.97 13.21
CA LEU A 132 -4.20 8.06 13.50
C LEU A 132 -3.65 6.91 14.33
N ASP A 133 -4.49 6.30 15.18
CA ASP A 133 -4.05 5.23 16.08
C ASP A 133 -3.75 3.90 15.37
N ARG A 134 -4.11 3.78 14.09
CA ARG A 134 -3.96 2.55 13.32
C ARG A 134 -3.06 2.70 12.10
N VAL A 135 -2.47 3.87 11.90
CA VAL A 135 -1.64 4.14 10.72
C VAL A 135 -0.18 4.27 11.13
N TYR A 136 0.67 3.54 10.40
CA TYR A 136 2.10 3.42 10.64
C TYR A 136 2.84 3.82 9.37
N GLU A 137 3.45 4.99 9.38
CA GLU A 137 4.18 5.53 8.23
C GLU A 137 5.62 5.02 8.23
N VAL A 138 6.11 4.55 7.09
CA VAL A 138 7.49 4.08 6.94
C VAL A 138 8.10 4.75 5.70
N ASP A 139 9.12 5.59 5.91
CA ASP A 139 9.87 6.18 4.80
C ASP A 139 10.87 5.16 4.26
N ALA A 140 10.55 4.56 3.13
CA ALA A 140 11.34 3.50 2.51
C ALA A 140 12.40 4.02 1.53
N THR A 141 12.56 5.33 1.37
CA THR A 141 13.39 5.94 0.32
C THR A 141 14.81 5.36 0.25
N GLY A 142 15.49 5.25 1.36
CA GLY A 142 16.88 4.73 1.41
C GLY A 142 17.00 3.34 1.99
N MET A 143 15.89 2.63 2.16
CA MET A 143 15.88 1.31 2.81
C MET A 143 16.01 0.18 1.80
N THR A 144 16.68 -0.90 2.21
CA THR A 144 16.67 -2.14 1.43
C THR A 144 15.30 -2.82 1.55
N PRO A 145 14.92 -3.70 0.62
CA PRO A 145 13.68 -4.47 0.76
C PRO A 145 13.60 -5.24 2.08
N GLU A 146 14.72 -5.78 2.54
CA GLU A 146 14.80 -6.51 3.82
C GLU A 146 14.51 -5.60 5.01
N ALA A 147 15.04 -4.36 4.99
CA ALA A 147 14.78 -3.38 6.04
C ALA A 147 13.31 -2.94 6.05
N VAL A 148 12.71 -2.76 4.88
CA VAL A 148 11.28 -2.45 4.77
C VAL A 148 10.44 -3.61 5.30
N ALA A 149 10.78 -4.85 4.92
CA ALA A 149 10.10 -6.04 5.42
C ALA A 149 10.18 -6.12 6.95
N GLY A 150 11.35 -5.82 7.52
CA GLY A 150 11.53 -5.78 8.98
C GLY A 150 10.63 -4.75 9.65
N ALA A 151 10.49 -3.56 9.05
CA ALA A 151 9.61 -2.52 9.57
C ALA A 151 8.13 -2.95 9.51
N ILE A 152 7.71 -3.61 8.43
CA ILE A 152 6.37 -4.16 8.31
C ILE A 152 6.14 -5.22 9.39
N ALA A 153 7.08 -6.13 9.58
CA ALA A 153 6.99 -7.17 10.61
C ALA A 153 6.87 -6.56 12.01
N ASP A 154 7.58 -5.47 12.28
CA ASP A 154 7.48 -4.75 13.56
C ASP A 154 6.05 -4.22 13.80
N VAL A 155 5.38 -3.75 12.76
CA VAL A 155 3.99 -3.32 12.86
C VAL A 155 3.07 -4.52 13.12
N VAL A 156 3.25 -5.62 12.38
CA VAL A 156 2.44 -6.84 12.56
C VAL A 156 2.57 -7.38 13.97
N GLU A 157 3.78 -7.37 14.53
CA GLU A 157 4.07 -7.90 15.86
C GLU A 157 3.82 -6.90 17.00
N GLY A 158 3.40 -5.68 16.67
CA GLY A 158 3.11 -4.66 17.68
C GLY A 158 4.34 -4.08 18.36
N ARG A 159 5.50 -4.09 17.68
CA ARG A 159 6.78 -3.63 18.25
C ARG A 159 7.05 -2.15 18.01
N ARG A 160 6.21 -1.44 17.27
CA ARG A 160 6.36 -0.01 17.06
C ARG A 160 5.02 0.71 17.23
N PRO A 161 5.06 1.98 17.70
CA PRO A 161 3.81 2.75 17.86
C PRO A 161 3.29 3.25 16.52
N PRO A 162 1.99 3.59 16.44
CA PRO A 162 1.46 4.30 15.29
C PRO A 162 2.24 5.59 15.03
N SER A 163 2.39 5.93 13.75
CA SER A 163 3.10 7.16 13.35
C SER A 163 2.57 7.62 11.99
N ALA A 164 2.00 8.80 11.95
CA ALA A 164 1.51 9.41 10.71
C ALA A 164 1.86 10.89 10.70
N GLY A 165 2.16 11.43 9.52
CA GLY A 165 2.47 12.84 9.36
C GLY A 165 3.90 13.21 9.72
N THR A 166 4.82 12.25 9.76
CA THR A 166 6.23 12.49 10.07
C THR A 166 7.07 12.73 8.81
N VAL A 167 6.56 12.37 7.65
CA VAL A 167 7.27 12.49 6.36
C VAL A 167 6.71 13.69 5.59
N ASP A 168 7.61 14.54 5.09
CA ASP A 168 7.23 15.74 4.32
C ASP A 168 8.03 15.77 3.02
N PHE A 169 7.33 15.66 1.89
CA PHE A 169 7.92 15.70 0.57
C PHE A 169 7.44 16.91 -0.25
N THR A 170 6.92 17.94 0.40
CA THR A 170 6.39 19.12 -0.30
C THR A 170 7.45 19.89 -1.10
N ASP A 171 8.73 19.72 -0.81
CA ASP A 171 9.81 20.31 -1.57
C ASP A 171 9.84 19.87 -3.04
N TYR A 172 9.23 18.74 -3.36
CA TYR A 172 9.09 18.25 -4.73
C TYR A 172 8.14 19.13 -5.55
N LEU A 173 7.16 19.75 -4.93
CA LEU A 173 6.19 20.62 -5.59
C LEU A 173 6.83 21.98 -5.94
#